data_00305beaad419ac888323a8dea4dd0e0
#
_entry.id   00305beaad419ac888323a8dea4dd0e0
#
_cell.length_a   1.000
_cell.length_b   1.000
_cell.length_c   1.000
_cell.angle_alpha   90.00
_cell.angle_beta   90.00
_cell.angle_gamma   90.00
#
_symmetry.space_group_name_H-M   'P 1'
#
loop_
_entity.id
_entity.type
_entity.pdbx_description
1 polymer ?
#
loop_
_entity_poly.entity_id
_entity_poly.type
_entity_poly.pdbx_seq_one_letter_code
_entity_poly.pdbx_strand_id
1 'polypeptide(L)'
;MDHSIRPHQGIYPTLGSRVFIDKAATVIGNVTLGDDSSVWPGAVIRGDMHSISVGARSNVQDNAVLHITHASEFNPKGWPLTIGNDVIIGHGAILHGCSVGNRILVGNGAIVNDGVDIEDEVIVGAGSMVPPGKRLKSGFVYVGNPCKPLREITTKEKGFFTYSSANYVKLKDQYLAERAT
;
A
#
# COMPACT_ATOMS: atom_id res chain seq x y z
N MET A 1 3.54 -19.00 -18.13
CA MET A 1 3.72 -18.79 -16.67
C MET A 1 3.36 -17.33 -16.38
N ASP A 2 2.56 -17.10 -15.38
CA ASP A 2 2.25 -15.74 -14.95
C ASP A 2 3.51 -15.13 -14.33
N HIS A 3 4.14 -14.20 -15.04
CA HIS A 3 5.38 -13.57 -14.61
C HIS A 3 5.16 -12.46 -13.57
N SER A 4 3.90 -12.13 -13.27
CA SER A 4 3.55 -11.09 -12.30
C SER A 4 3.89 -11.48 -10.86
N ILE A 5 3.87 -12.76 -10.53
CA ILE A 5 4.17 -13.29 -9.19
C ILE A 5 5.43 -14.15 -9.26
N ARG A 6 6.46 -13.80 -8.48
CA ARG A 6 7.74 -14.50 -8.50
C ARG A 6 8.30 -14.73 -7.10
N PRO A 7 8.99 -15.87 -6.86
CA PRO A 7 9.72 -16.07 -5.61
C PRO A 7 11.00 -15.23 -5.58
N HIS A 8 11.49 -14.97 -4.39
CA HIS A 8 12.86 -14.57 -4.11
C HIS A 8 13.45 -15.55 -3.09
N GLN A 9 14.61 -16.14 -3.38
CA GLN A 9 15.27 -17.14 -2.52
C GLN A 9 14.32 -18.26 -2.05
N GLY A 10 13.42 -18.73 -2.92
CA GLY A 10 12.46 -19.78 -2.62
C GLY A 10 11.21 -19.33 -1.86
N ILE A 11 11.11 -18.08 -1.43
CA ILE A 11 9.95 -17.52 -0.75
C ILE A 11 8.99 -16.95 -1.79
N TYR A 12 7.78 -17.49 -1.83
CA TYR A 12 6.70 -17.03 -2.70
C TYR A 12 5.77 -16.07 -1.98
N PRO A 13 5.16 -15.12 -2.71
CA PRO A 13 4.05 -14.33 -2.16
C PRO A 13 2.89 -15.21 -1.68
N THR A 14 2.30 -14.84 -0.54
CA THR A 14 1.10 -15.47 0.03
C THR A 14 -0.11 -14.60 -0.28
N LEU A 15 -1.13 -15.21 -0.86
CA LEU A 15 -2.34 -14.51 -1.29
C LEU A 15 -3.55 -14.99 -0.48
N GLY A 16 -4.33 -14.06 0.01
CA GLY A 16 -5.65 -14.31 0.57
C GLY A 16 -6.69 -14.67 -0.50
N SER A 17 -7.95 -14.72 -0.10
CA SER A 17 -9.06 -15.04 -0.98
C SER A 17 -9.37 -13.87 -1.93
N ARG A 18 -9.69 -14.19 -3.20
CA ARG A 18 -10.12 -13.23 -4.23
C ARG A 18 -9.20 -12.03 -4.43
N VAL A 19 -7.90 -12.23 -4.25
CA VAL A 19 -6.89 -11.22 -4.55
C VAL A 19 -6.80 -11.03 -6.08
N PHE A 20 -6.77 -9.77 -6.52
CA PHE A 20 -6.53 -9.43 -7.91
C PHE A 20 -5.11 -8.90 -8.08
N ILE A 21 -4.35 -9.47 -9.00
CA ILE A 21 -3.04 -8.94 -9.42
C ILE A 21 -3.09 -8.80 -10.93
N ASP A 22 -2.89 -7.58 -11.43
CA ASP A 22 -2.82 -7.35 -12.87
C ASP A 22 -1.60 -8.05 -13.47
N LYS A 23 -1.74 -8.55 -14.71
CA LYS A 23 -0.64 -9.22 -15.41
C LYS A 23 0.57 -8.32 -15.67
N ALA A 24 0.37 -6.99 -15.69
CA ALA A 24 1.42 -6.00 -15.82
C ALA A 24 1.99 -5.55 -14.47
N ALA A 25 1.45 -6.00 -13.35
CA ALA A 25 2.00 -5.76 -12.02
C ALA A 25 3.14 -6.75 -11.71
N THR A 26 3.90 -6.48 -10.66
CA THR A 26 5.00 -7.33 -10.21
C THR A 26 4.96 -7.51 -8.70
N VAL A 27 4.85 -8.76 -8.22
CA VAL A 27 4.85 -9.10 -6.79
C VAL A 27 5.94 -10.16 -6.54
N ILE A 28 6.92 -9.85 -5.68
CA ILE A 28 8.13 -10.65 -5.51
C ILE A 28 8.42 -10.95 -4.05
N GLY A 29 8.71 -12.22 -3.74
CA GLY A 29 9.31 -12.63 -2.47
C GLY A 29 8.36 -12.65 -1.28
N ASN A 30 8.83 -12.21 -0.11
CA ASN A 30 8.09 -12.25 1.16
C ASN A 30 7.01 -11.17 1.23
N VAL A 31 5.94 -11.40 0.48
CA VAL A 31 4.77 -10.51 0.39
C VAL A 31 3.53 -11.27 0.80
N THR A 32 2.70 -10.68 1.66
CA THR A 32 1.37 -11.19 2.01
C THR A 32 0.31 -10.19 1.56
N LEU A 33 -0.66 -10.65 0.77
CA LEU A 33 -1.81 -9.85 0.33
C LEU A 33 -3.08 -10.41 0.96
N GLY A 34 -3.80 -9.59 1.71
CA GLY A 34 -5.05 -9.95 2.38
C GLY A 34 -6.23 -10.11 1.42
N ASP A 35 -7.31 -10.68 1.94
CA ASP A 35 -8.53 -10.95 1.19
C ASP A 35 -9.07 -9.71 0.46
N ASP A 36 -9.55 -9.90 -0.76
CA ASP A 36 -10.11 -8.84 -1.59
C ASP A 36 -9.16 -7.66 -1.89
N SER A 37 -7.87 -7.78 -1.62
CA SER A 37 -6.91 -6.78 -2.04
C SER A 37 -6.68 -6.79 -3.55
N SER A 38 -6.16 -5.68 -4.11
CA SER A 38 -5.91 -5.56 -5.54
C SER A 38 -4.62 -4.82 -5.86
N VAL A 39 -3.91 -5.32 -6.87
CA VAL A 39 -2.65 -4.75 -7.37
C VAL A 39 -2.82 -4.45 -8.86
N TRP A 40 -2.70 -3.18 -9.23
CA TRP A 40 -3.07 -2.64 -10.53
C TRP A 40 -1.87 -2.52 -11.49
N PRO A 41 -2.12 -2.25 -12.78
CA PRO A 41 -1.06 -2.28 -13.80
C PRO A 41 0.20 -1.49 -13.44
N GLY A 42 1.37 -2.06 -13.67
CA GLY A 42 2.66 -1.42 -13.42
C GLY A 42 3.06 -1.28 -11.96
N ALA A 43 2.19 -1.64 -11.00
CA ALA A 43 2.56 -1.61 -9.59
C ALA A 43 3.62 -2.67 -9.27
N VAL A 44 4.58 -2.32 -8.41
CA VAL A 44 5.67 -3.19 -7.98
C VAL A 44 5.66 -3.36 -6.46
N ILE A 45 5.52 -4.60 -6.01
CA ILE A 45 5.61 -4.97 -4.58
C ILE A 45 6.78 -5.95 -4.44
N ARG A 46 7.88 -5.51 -3.82
CA ARG A 46 9.11 -6.30 -3.76
C ARG A 46 9.60 -6.50 -2.33
N GLY A 47 9.28 -7.68 -1.77
CA GLY A 47 9.68 -8.15 -0.44
C GLY A 47 10.89 -9.09 -0.53
N ASP A 48 12.01 -8.62 -1.04
CA ASP A 48 13.23 -9.42 -1.28
C ASP A 48 14.22 -9.40 -0.10
N MET A 49 14.22 -8.36 0.70
CA MET A 49 15.16 -8.20 1.82
C MET A 49 14.45 -8.08 3.18
N HIS A 50 13.13 -7.93 3.20
CA HIS A 50 12.27 -7.93 4.38
C HIS A 50 10.83 -8.26 3.97
N SER A 51 9.89 -8.34 4.94
CA SER A 51 8.49 -8.63 4.68
C SER A 51 7.68 -7.40 4.25
N ILE A 52 6.70 -7.63 3.36
CA ILE A 52 5.62 -6.69 3.05
C ILE A 52 4.29 -7.37 3.36
N SER A 53 3.41 -6.69 4.09
CA SER A 53 2.03 -7.13 4.29
C SER A 53 1.03 -6.06 3.88
N VAL A 54 0.03 -6.44 3.12
CA VAL A 54 -1.09 -5.59 2.69
C VAL A 54 -2.38 -6.22 3.20
N GLY A 55 -3.14 -5.47 3.97
CA GLY A 55 -4.39 -5.94 4.58
C GLY A 55 -5.54 -6.07 3.58
N ALA A 56 -6.64 -6.61 4.06
CA ALA A 56 -7.83 -6.90 3.27
C ALA A 56 -8.46 -5.63 2.65
N ARG A 57 -9.03 -5.75 1.44
CA ARG A 57 -9.72 -4.69 0.68
C ARG A 57 -8.87 -3.46 0.41
N SER A 58 -7.55 -3.58 0.57
CA SER A 58 -6.60 -2.53 0.23
C SER A 58 -6.20 -2.63 -1.24
N ASN A 59 -5.96 -1.49 -1.87
CA ASN A 59 -5.59 -1.45 -3.28
C ASN A 59 -4.27 -0.70 -3.51
N VAL A 60 -3.43 -1.28 -4.36
CA VAL A 60 -2.14 -0.72 -4.79
C VAL A 60 -2.31 -0.33 -6.24
N GLN A 61 -2.49 0.96 -6.50
CA GLN A 61 -2.87 1.47 -7.81
C GLN A 61 -1.68 1.53 -8.78
N ASP A 62 -1.99 1.87 -10.03
CA ASP A 62 -1.06 1.81 -11.15
C ASP A 62 0.27 2.51 -10.87
N ASN A 63 1.37 1.85 -11.21
CA ASN A 63 2.74 2.33 -11.06
C ASN A 63 3.17 2.66 -9.61
N ALA A 64 2.41 2.26 -8.59
CA ALA A 64 2.85 2.41 -7.21
C ALA A 64 4.00 1.44 -6.88
N VAL A 65 4.90 1.84 -5.99
CA VAL A 65 6.07 1.04 -5.58
C VAL A 65 6.03 0.81 -4.08
N LEU A 66 6.04 -0.46 -3.68
CA LEU A 66 6.14 -0.90 -2.29
C LEU A 66 7.45 -1.65 -2.09
N HIS A 67 8.29 -1.15 -1.19
CA HIS A 67 9.57 -1.76 -0.87
C HIS A 67 9.94 -1.62 0.61
N ILE A 68 11.10 -2.10 1.00
CA ILE A 68 11.53 -2.29 2.39
C ILE A 68 13.00 -1.95 2.57
N THR A 69 13.46 -1.81 3.81
CA THR A 69 14.86 -1.73 4.15
C THR A 69 15.28 -2.96 4.96
N HIS A 70 16.38 -3.59 4.55
CA HIS A 70 16.95 -4.77 5.21
C HIS A 70 17.57 -4.42 6.58
N ALA A 71 17.74 -5.44 7.42
CA ALA A 71 18.53 -5.33 8.64
C ALA A 71 20.02 -5.11 8.32
N SER A 72 20.66 -4.15 8.96
CA SER A 72 22.06 -3.79 8.75
C SER A 72 22.69 -3.24 10.05
N GLU A 73 23.98 -2.94 10.03
CA GLU A 73 24.66 -2.27 11.14
C GLU A 73 24.06 -0.87 11.44
N PHE A 74 23.50 -0.19 10.42
CA PHE A 74 22.84 1.11 10.57
C PHE A 74 21.41 1.01 11.08
N ASN A 75 20.75 -0.12 10.87
CA ASN A 75 19.42 -0.43 11.38
C ASN A 75 19.30 -1.95 11.61
N PRO A 76 19.60 -2.43 12.82
CA PRO A 76 19.65 -3.88 13.11
C PRO A 76 18.33 -4.63 12.89
N LYS A 77 17.21 -3.92 12.90
CA LYS A 77 15.89 -4.52 12.66
C LYS A 77 15.42 -4.41 11.20
N GLY A 78 16.02 -3.50 10.42
CA GLY A 78 15.46 -3.10 9.14
C GLY A 78 14.10 -2.38 9.29
N TRP A 79 13.45 -2.13 8.16
CA TRP A 79 12.11 -1.56 8.11
C TRP A 79 11.21 -2.42 7.22
N PRO A 80 10.37 -3.32 7.79
CA PRO A 80 9.31 -3.97 7.03
C PRO A 80 8.28 -2.96 6.58
N LEU A 81 7.44 -3.34 5.62
CA LEU A 81 6.30 -2.54 5.21
C LEU A 81 5.01 -3.25 5.65
N THR A 82 4.23 -2.59 6.49
CA THR A 82 2.94 -3.11 6.95
C THR A 82 1.83 -2.13 6.55
N ILE A 83 0.80 -2.62 5.90
CA ILE A 83 -0.35 -1.85 5.44
C ILE A 83 -1.60 -2.53 5.95
N GLY A 84 -2.45 -1.78 6.64
CA GLY A 84 -3.71 -2.25 7.21
C GLY A 84 -4.81 -2.50 6.16
N ASN A 85 -6.03 -2.61 6.65
CA ASN A 85 -7.21 -2.87 5.83
C ASN A 85 -7.81 -1.57 5.28
N ASP A 86 -8.51 -1.68 4.14
CA ASP A 86 -9.23 -0.56 3.53
C ASP A 86 -8.32 0.64 3.21
N VAL A 87 -7.07 0.36 2.80
CA VAL A 87 -6.07 1.36 2.45
C VAL A 87 -6.04 1.57 0.93
N ILE A 88 -6.06 2.84 0.54
CA ILE A 88 -5.98 3.26 -0.86
C ILE A 88 -4.57 3.81 -1.09
N ILE A 89 -3.78 3.12 -1.92
CA ILE A 89 -2.46 3.59 -2.35
C ILE A 89 -2.58 4.10 -3.77
N GLY A 90 -2.59 5.41 -3.91
CA GLY A 90 -2.82 6.11 -5.17
C GLY A 90 -1.75 5.87 -6.23
N HIS A 91 -2.10 6.18 -7.48
CA HIS A 91 -1.24 5.98 -8.64
C HIS A 91 0.14 6.60 -8.46
N GLY A 92 1.19 5.84 -8.74
CA GLY A 92 2.57 6.30 -8.66
C GLY A 92 3.08 6.62 -7.25
N ALA A 93 2.35 6.28 -6.20
CA ALA A 93 2.83 6.47 -4.83
C ALA A 93 3.99 5.52 -4.49
N ILE A 94 4.89 5.95 -3.62
CA ILE A 94 6.03 5.15 -3.14
C ILE A 94 5.90 5.00 -1.62
N LEU A 95 5.81 3.75 -1.16
CA LEU A 95 5.86 3.43 0.27
C LEU A 95 7.08 2.55 0.53
N HIS A 96 7.93 2.98 1.43
CA HIS A 96 9.18 2.31 1.73
C HIS A 96 9.34 2.13 3.24
N GLY A 97 9.44 0.87 3.71
CA GLY A 97 9.79 0.52 5.09
C GLY A 97 8.96 1.23 6.17
N CYS A 98 7.64 1.27 6.06
CA CYS A 98 6.77 2.03 6.96
C CYS A 98 5.59 1.20 7.49
N SER A 99 4.92 1.71 8.51
CA SER A 99 3.68 1.16 9.06
C SER A 99 2.49 2.06 8.72
N VAL A 100 1.46 1.48 8.15
CA VAL A 100 0.25 2.16 7.70
C VAL A 100 -0.95 1.48 8.32
N GLY A 101 -1.73 2.20 9.10
CA GLY A 101 -2.94 1.71 9.76
C GLY A 101 -4.08 1.41 8.79
N ASN A 102 -5.31 1.50 9.27
CA ASN A 102 -6.51 1.17 8.50
C ASN A 102 -7.24 2.42 8.00
N ARG A 103 -8.02 2.28 6.91
CA ARG A 103 -8.83 3.39 6.35
C ARG A 103 -7.98 4.62 6.06
N ILE A 104 -6.97 4.45 5.23
CA ILE A 104 -6.02 5.49 4.86
C ILE A 104 -6.08 5.74 3.35
N LEU A 105 -5.95 7.00 2.98
CA LEU A 105 -5.70 7.40 1.60
C LEU A 105 -4.28 7.96 1.47
N VAL A 106 -3.43 7.26 0.75
CA VAL A 106 -2.15 7.76 0.27
C VAL A 106 -2.38 8.30 -1.14
N GLY A 107 -2.30 9.62 -1.30
CA GLY A 107 -2.59 10.30 -2.56
C GLY A 107 -1.62 9.97 -3.69
N ASN A 108 -2.03 10.23 -4.92
CA ASN A 108 -1.24 9.97 -6.12
C ASN A 108 0.14 10.62 -6.03
N GLY A 109 1.19 9.86 -6.36
CA GLY A 109 2.57 10.35 -6.34
C GLY A 109 3.12 10.73 -4.96
N ALA A 110 2.43 10.40 -3.87
CA ALA A 110 2.96 10.63 -2.52
C ALA A 110 4.11 9.67 -2.21
N ILE A 111 5.05 10.13 -1.38
CA ILE A 111 6.22 9.35 -0.94
C ILE A 111 6.17 9.20 0.58
N VAL A 112 6.21 7.96 1.06
CA VAL A 112 6.25 7.61 2.48
C VAL A 112 7.53 6.83 2.76
N ASN A 113 8.41 7.38 3.60
CA ASN A 113 9.76 6.87 3.81
C ASN A 113 9.86 5.94 5.03
N ASP A 114 11.07 5.39 5.24
CA ASP A 114 11.41 4.44 6.30
C ASP A 114 11.03 4.91 7.71
N GLY A 115 10.51 3.98 8.49
CA GLY A 115 10.17 4.20 9.89
C GLY A 115 8.99 5.15 10.11
N VAL A 116 8.26 5.52 9.05
CA VAL A 116 7.03 6.29 9.20
C VAL A 116 5.95 5.40 9.82
N ASP A 117 5.19 5.97 10.76
CA ASP A 117 4.04 5.36 11.41
C ASP A 117 2.79 6.21 11.09
N ILE A 118 1.86 5.67 10.30
CA ILE A 118 0.60 6.32 9.95
C ILE A 118 -0.54 5.64 10.73
N GLU A 119 -1.14 6.37 11.67
CA GLU A 119 -2.30 5.89 12.43
C GLU A 119 -3.54 5.74 11.52
N ASP A 120 -4.59 5.10 12.03
CA ASP A 120 -5.86 4.93 11.31
C ASP A 120 -6.49 6.26 10.87
N GLU A 121 -7.26 6.22 9.79
CA GLU A 121 -8.04 7.37 9.30
C GLU A 121 -7.17 8.62 9.01
N VAL A 122 -6.15 8.46 8.16
CA VAL A 122 -5.28 9.53 7.71
C VAL A 122 -5.38 9.70 6.20
N ILE A 123 -5.30 10.94 5.73
CA ILE A 123 -5.12 11.28 4.32
C ILE A 123 -3.73 11.89 4.14
N VAL A 124 -2.90 11.27 3.33
CA VAL A 124 -1.68 11.87 2.78
C VAL A 124 -2.02 12.43 1.42
N GLY A 125 -1.96 13.73 1.25
CA GLY A 125 -2.33 14.40 0.01
C GLY A 125 -1.43 14.03 -1.18
N ALA A 126 -1.95 14.15 -2.38
CA ALA A 126 -1.20 13.84 -3.61
C ALA A 126 0.11 14.64 -3.68
N GLY A 127 1.18 14.01 -4.17
CA GLY A 127 2.51 14.61 -4.30
C GLY A 127 3.20 14.98 -2.98
N SER A 128 2.65 14.60 -1.85
CA SER A 128 3.24 14.87 -0.54
C SER A 128 4.39 13.92 -0.23
N MET A 129 5.38 14.39 0.55
CA MET A 129 6.50 13.56 1.02
C MET A 129 6.51 13.50 2.54
N VAL A 130 6.41 12.29 3.07
CA VAL A 130 6.52 12.02 4.51
C VAL A 130 7.97 11.66 4.84
N PRO A 131 8.68 12.49 5.61
CA PRO A 131 10.07 12.24 5.96
C PRO A 131 10.22 10.97 6.83
N PRO A 132 11.40 10.33 6.82
CA PRO A 132 11.68 9.18 7.64
C PRO A 132 11.38 9.39 9.14
N GLY A 133 10.87 8.31 9.78
CA GLY A 133 10.58 8.29 11.21
C GLY A 133 9.43 9.19 11.67
N LYS A 134 8.67 9.76 10.74
CA LYS A 134 7.52 10.63 11.06
C LYS A 134 6.32 9.83 11.53
N ARG A 135 5.63 10.31 12.57
CA ARG A 135 4.32 9.80 12.97
C ARG A 135 3.20 10.71 12.49
N LEU A 136 2.23 10.15 11.77
CA LEU A 136 1.03 10.85 11.33
C LEU A 136 -0.16 10.42 12.20
N LYS A 137 -0.70 11.36 12.95
CA LYS A 137 -1.81 11.12 13.87
C LYS A 137 -3.13 10.93 13.14
N SER A 138 -3.95 10.04 13.68
CA SER A 138 -5.31 9.77 13.22
C SER A 138 -6.16 11.03 13.08
N GLY A 139 -7.04 11.03 12.09
CA GLY A 139 -8.04 12.07 11.91
C GLY A 139 -7.55 13.32 11.18
N PHE A 140 -6.37 13.33 10.58
CA PHE A 140 -5.80 14.49 9.90
C PHE A 140 -5.49 14.25 8.42
N VAL A 141 -5.55 15.35 7.66
CA VAL A 141 -5.00 15.47 6.31
C VAL A 141 -3.61 16.06 6.42
N TYR A 142 -2.63 15.39 5.80
CA TYR A 142 -1.23 15.83 5.72
C TYR A 142 -0.87 16.15 4.27
N VAL A 143 -0.24 17.30 4.03
CA VAL A 143 0.14 17.76 2.69
C VAL A 143 1.52 18.42 2.68
N GLY A 144 2.15 18.42 1.52
CA GLY A 144 3.39 19.15 1.25
C GLY A 144 4.65 18.28 1.22
N ASN A 145 5.77 18.92 0.91
CA ASN A 145 7.11 18.33 0.87
C ASN A 145 8.12 19.26 1.61
N PRO A 146 8.53 18.92 2.85
CA PRO A 146 8.04 17.82 3.69
C PRO A 146 6.58 18.05 4.15
N CYS A 147 5.83 16.95 4.36
CA CYS A 147 4.42 17.05 4.74
C CYS A 147 4.22 17.60 6.16
N LYS A 148 3.12 18.33 6.32
CA LYS A 148 2.65 18.87 7.59
C LYS A 148 1.15 18.62 7.74
N PRO A 149 0.60 18.56 8.98
CA PRO A 149 -0.84 18.53 9.16
C PRO A 149 -1.47 19.80 8.58
N LEU A 150 -2.47 19.63 7.75
CA LEU A 150 -3.23 20.73 7.13
C LEU A 150 -4.50 21.03 7.93
N ARG A 151 -5.31 20.00 8.20
CA ARG A 151 -6.59 20.10 8.91
C ARG A 151 -7.07 18.72 9.34
N GLU A 152 -8.09 18.69 10.15
CA GLU A 152 -8.83 17.45 10.43
C GLU A 152 -9.58 16.96 9.17
N ILE A 153 -9.80 15.64 9.10
CA ILE A 153 -10.63 15.02 8.06
C ILE A 153 -12.12 15.30 8.34
N THR A 154 -12.86 15.54 7.29
CA THR A 154 -14.31 15.77 7.36
C THR A 154 -15.08 14.45 7.45
N THR A 155 -16.34 14.51 7.90
CA THR A 155 -17.27 13.35 7.88
C THR A 155 -17.41 12.78 6.46
N LYS A 156 -17.41 13.62 5.42
CA LYS A 156 -17.49 13.18 4.03
C LYS A 156 -16.24 12.38 3.63
N GLU A 157 -15.06 12.81 4.05
CA GLU A 157 -13.79 12.09 3.78
C GLU A 157 -13.71 10.76 4.53
N LYS A 158 -14.24 10.70 5.76
CA LYS A 158 -14.38 9.40 6.47
C LYS A 158 -15.26 8.42 5.71
N GLY A 159 -16.38 8.87 5.18
CA GLY A 159 -17.25 8.06 4.33
C GLY A 159 -16.57 7.63 3.02
N PHE A 160 -15.65 8.44 2.48
CA PHE A 160 -14.93 8.14 1.27
C PHE A 160 -14.00 6.94 1.40
N PHE A 161 -13.39 6.68 2.56
CA PHE A 161 -12.55 5.49 2.75
C PHE A 161 -13.33 4.21 2.48
N THR A 162 -14.48 4.06 3.12
CA THR A 162 -15.35 2.87 2.94
C THR A 162 -15.88 2.79 1.51
N TYR A 163 -16.33 3.91 0.94
CA TYR A 163 -16.82 3.94 -0.44
C TYR A 163 -15.72 3.51 -1.43
N SER A 164 -14.53 4.08 -1.32
CA SER A 164 -13.46 3.83 -2.28
C SER A 164 -12.94 2.40 -2.19
N SER A 165 -12.71 1.86 -0.99
CA SER A 165 -12.27 0.46 -0.85
C SER A 165 -13.32 -0.51 -1.42
N ALA A 166 -14.61 -0.32 -1.11
CA ALA A 166 -15.69 -1.13 -1.66
C ALA A 166 -15.79 -1.03 -3.19
N ASN A 167 -15.56 0.18 -3.75
CA ASN A 167 -15.56 0.38 -5.20
C ASN A 167 -14.41 -0.39 -5.89
N TYR A 168 -13.21 -0.39 -5.30
CA TYR A 168 -12.09 -1.16 -5.82
C TYR A 168 -12.30 -2.68 -5.69
N VAL A 169 -12.95 -3.14 -4.62
CA VAL A 169 -13.36 -4.55 -4.51
C VAL A 169 -14.32 -4.92 -5.63
N LYS A 170 -15.35 -4.10 -5.88
CA LYS A 170 -16.29 -4.33 -7.00
C LYS A 170 -15.58 -4.32 -8.35
N LEU A 171 -14.68 -3.37 -8.57
CA LEU A 171 -13.94 -3.23 -9.84
C LEU A 171 -13.05 -4.46 -10.08
N LYS A 172 -12.27 -4.89 -9.09
CA LYS A 172 -11.43 -6.10 -9.24
C LYS A 172 -12.24 -7.36 -9.50
N ASP A 173 -13.45 -7.47 -8.93
CA ASP A 173 -14.33 -8.62 -9.17
C ASP A 173 -14.79 -8.67 -10.64
N GLN A 174 -15.00 -7.52 -11.29
CA GLN A 174 -15.27 -7.45 -12.73
C GLN A 174 -14.06 -7.95 -13.53
N TYR A 175 -12.84 -7.50 -13.22
CA TYR A 175 -11.62 -7.97 -13.87
C TYR A 175 -11.35 -9.47 -13.66
N LEU A 176 -11.64 -9.99 -12.46
CA LEU A 176 -11.52 -11.43 -12.18
C LEU A 176 -12.54 -12.25 -13.00
N ALA A 177 -13.77 -11.77 -13.16
CA ALA A 177 -14.79 -12.43 -13.98
C ALA A 177 -14.41 -12.47 -15.46
N GLU A 178 -13.86 -11.38 -16.01
CA GLU A 178 -13.38 -11.32 -17.40
C GLU A 178 -12.20 -12.26 -17.68
N ARG A 179 -11.38 -12.56 -16.66
CA ARG A 179 -10.26 -13.53 -16.81
C ARG A 179 -10.71 -15.00 -16.80
N ALA A 180 -11.92 -15.27 -16.29
CA ALA A 180 -12.47 -16.62 -16.21
C ALA A 180 -13.18 -17.06 -17.51
N THR A 181 -13.40 -16.12 -18.43
CA THR A 181 -13.97 -16.34 -19.77
C THR A 181 -12.87 -16.50 -20.82
#